data_baaf5da2fc84a8750ce0d336cc8b6ccb
#
_entry.id   baaf5da2fc84a8750ce0d336cc8b6ccb
#
_cell.length_a   1.000
_cell.length_b   1.000
_cell.length_c   1.000
_cell.angle_alpha   90.00
_cell.angle_beta   90.00
_cell.angle_gamma   90.00
#
_symmetry.space_group_name_H-M   'P 1'
#
loop_
_entity.id
_entity.type
_entity.pdbx_description
1 polymer ?
#
loop_
_entity_poly.entity_id
_entity_poly.type
_entity_poly.pdbx_seq_one_letter_code
_entity_poly.pdbx_strand_id
1 'polypeptide(L)'
;MYTEKWTHIIIGGETYMFFFFLEEDTSTGSYTSPFDSIKQLDDEGNEYWYARDLQGILEYSEWRNFYKIIEKAKNACEASGHMVQSEFVDINKLVDVGANLQRSIQDIVLSRYACYLIAMNGDPRKEVIALAQTYFAVKTHKQEQLELQKEDSLRLQIRQDIKEHNISLAEAANQAGIKEPRDYAIFQNEGYKGLYGGLGVKQ
;
A
#
# COMPACT_ATOMS: atom_id res chain seq x y z
N MET A 1 -1.02 -30.05 6.51
CA MET A 1 -2.47 -30.38 6.56
C MET A 1 -3.16 -29.18 5.97
N TYR A 2 -3.71 -29.29 4.77
CA TYR A 2 -4.35 -28.17 4.08
C TYR A 2 -5.74 -28.01 4.67
N THR A 3 -6.05 -26.86 5.24
CA THR A 3 -7.41 -26.51 5.65
C THR A 3 -8.07 -25.65 4.60
N GLU A 4 -9.16 -26.14 4.04
CA GLU A 4 -10.01 -25.40 3.10
C GLU A 4 -10.76 -24.31 3.88
N LYS A 5 -10.46 -23.04 3.60
CA LYS A 5 -11.22 -21.92 4.16
C LYS A 5 -11.88 -21.12 3.05
N TRP A 6 -13.18 -21.05 3.10
CA TRP A 6 -14.00 -20.17 2.27
C TRP A 6 -14.13 -18.81 2.92
N THR A 7 -13.76 -17.76 2.21
CA THR A 7 -13.95 -16.37 2.66
C THR A 7 -15.00 -15.70 1.78
N HIS A 8 -16.03 -15.17 2.42
CA HIS A 8 -17.07 -14.40 1.74
C HIS A 8 -16.64 -12.94 1.67
N ILE A 9 -16.57 -12.37 0.46
CA ILE A 9 -16.30 -10.96 0.24
C ILE A 9 -17.55 -10.36 -0.38
N ILE A 10 -18.09 -9.31 0.24
CA ILE A 10 -19.27 -8.58 -0.27
C ILE A 10 -18.75 -7.37 -1.05
N ILE A 11 -19.06 -7.33 -2.34
CA ILE A 11 -18.73 -6.20 -3.23
C ILE A 11 -20.04 -5.73 -3.88
N GLY A 12 -20.41 -4.48 -3.64
CA GLY A 12 -21.63 -3.90 -4.26
C GLY A 12 -22.95 -4.56 -3.87
N GLY A 13 -23.00 -5.25 -2.72
CA GLY A 13 -24.20 -5.96 -2.25
C GLY A 13 -24.30 -7.43 -2.71
N GLU A 14 -23.37 -7.89 -3.52
CA GLU A 14 -23.28 -9.29 -3.94
C GLU A 14 -22.15 -10.02 -3.17
N THR A 15 -22.43 -11.27 -2.80
CA THR A 15 -21.48 -12.12 -2.04
C THR A 15 -20.67 -12.96 -3.01
N TYR A 16 -19.37 -12.72 -3.09
CA TYR A 16 -18.44 -13.54 -3.86
C TYR A 16 -17.73 -14.52 -2.94
N MET A 17 -17.70 -15.79 -3.32
CA MET A 17 -17.04 -16.86 -2.58
C MET A 17 -15.66 -17.10 -3.21
N PHE A 18 -14.58 -16.81 -2.46
CA PHE A 18 -13.21 -17.04 -2.89
C PHE A 18 -12.62 -18.24 -2.15
N PHE A 19 -12.00 -19.12 -2.92
CA PHE A 19 -11.29 -20.27 -2.40
C PHE A 19 -9.81 -19.94 -2.26
N PHE A 20 -9.26 -20.02 -1.04
CA PHE A 20 -7.85 -19.84 -0.79
C PHE A 20 -7.23 -21.14 -0.27
N PHE A 21 -6.17 -21.60 -0.93
CA PHE A 21 -5.27 -22.58 -0.35
C PHE A 21 -4.38 -21.84 0.67
N LEU A 22 -4.59 -22.10 1.94
CA LEU A 22 -3.79 -21.59 3.04
C LEU A 22 -2.85 -22.71 3.51
N GLU A 23 -1.56 -22.57 3.36
CA GLU A 23 -0.60 -23.22 4.23
C GLU A 23 -0.64 -22.48 5.58
N GLU A 24 -1.21 -23.11 6.61
CA GLU A 24 -1.11 -22.60 7.97
C GLU A 24 0.28 -22.91 8.52
N ASP A 25 1.12 -21.89 8.65
CA ASP A 25 2.24 -21.93 9.57
C ASP A 25 1.68 -21.73 10.99
N THR A 26 1.70 -22.80 11.80
CA THR A 26 0.98 -22.93 13.08
C THR A 26 1.56 -22.08 14.22
N SER A 27 2.46 -21.12 13.95
CA SER A 27 3.10 -20.38 15.03
C SER A 27 2.60 -18.94 15.23
N THR A 28 1.94 -18.27 14.26
CA THR A 28 1.47 -16.88 14.45
C THR A 28 0.39 -16.43 13.47
N GLY A 29 -0.52 -17.23 12.96
CA GLY A 29 -1.71 -16.74 12.23
C GLY A 29 -1.49 -15.73 11.08
N SER A 30 -0.27 -15.59 10.58
CA SER A 30 0.11 -14.67 9.50
C SER A 30 0.31 -15.49 8.21
N TYR A 31 -0.56 -15.25 7.25
CA TYR A 31 -0.39 -15.77 5.90
C TYR A 31 0.88 -15.16 5.26
N THR A 32 1.91 -15.99 5.08
CA THR A 32 3.13 -15.60 4.38
C THR A 32 2.97 -15.96 2.90
N SER A 33 2.86 -14.93 2.06
CA SER A 33 2.82 -15.10 0.62
C SER A 33 4.17 -15.68 0.11
N PRO A 34 4.19 -16.52 -0.95
CA PRO A 34 5.44 -16.92 -1.60
C PRO A 34 6.36 -15.75 -1.96
N PHE A 35 5.80 -14.57 -2.24
CA PHE A 35 6.56 -13.34 -2.46
C PHE A 35 7.26 -12.83 -1.20
N ASP A 36 6.67 -13.03 -0.03
CA ASP A 36 7.28 -12.64 1.25
C ASP A 36 8.46 -13.54 1.61
N SER A 37 8.48 -14.80 1.11
CA SER A 37 9.57 -15.76 1.39
C SER A 37 10.89 -15.41 0.70
N ILE A 38 10.86 -14.69 -0.42
CA ILE A 38 12.04 -14.25 -1.18
C ILE A 38 12.35 -12.77 -1.01
N LYS A 39 11.57 -12.09 -0.16
CA LYS A 39 11.75 -10.68 0.14
C LYS A 39 13.09 -10.44 0.85
N GLN A 40 13.79 -9.39 0.44
CA GLN A 40 14.99 -8.88 1.09
C GLN A 40 14.68 -7.50 1.70
N LEU A 41 15.49 -7.09 2.66
CA LEU A 41 15.49 -5.75 3.23
C LEU A 41 16.86 -5.12 3.01
N ASP A 42 16.89 -3.86 2.64
CA ASP A 42 18.13 -3.07 2.61
C ASP A 42 18.47 -2.53 4.01
N ASP A 43 19.59 -1.81 4.12
CA ASP A 43 20.07 -1.23 5.37
C ASP A 43 19.13 -0.16 5.95
N GLU A 44 18.25 0.42 5.12
CA GLU A 44 17.25 1.42 5.50
C GLU A 44 15.88 0.78 5.83
N GLY A 45 15.76 -0.56 5.66
CA GLY A 45 14.54 -1.32 5.90
C GLY A 45 13.55 -1.31 4.72
N ASN A 46 13.96 -0.84 3.54
CA ASN A 46 13.14 -0.92 2.35
C ASN A 46 13.13 -2.35 1.79
N GLU A 47 11.96 -2.77 1.33
CA GLU A 47 11.77 -4.10 0.77
C GLU A 47 12.16 -4.15 -0.70
N TYR A 48 12.88 -5.20 -1.08
CA TYR A 48 13.24 -5.47 -2.47
C TYR A 48 13.28 -6.96 -2.78
N TRP A 49 13.28 -7.29 -4.06
CA TRP A 49 13.31 -8.66 -4.59
C TRP A 49 14.35 -8.79 -5.71
N TYR A 50 14.90 -9.98 -5.84
CA TYR A 50 15.69 -10.32 -7.02
C TYR A 50 14.81 -10.92 -8.11
N ALA A 51 14.99 -10.47 -9.34
CA ALA A 51 14.18 -10.92 -10.47
C ALA A 51 14.34 -12.44 -10.74
N ARG A 52 15.52 -13.01 -10.49
CA ARG A 52 15.74 -14.45 -10.64
C ARG A 52 15.00 -15.28 -9.60
N ASP A 53 14.89 -14.77 -8.39
CA ASP A 53 14.14 -15.45 -7.34
C ASP A 53 12.63 -15.37 -7.66
N LEU A 54 12.18 -14.22 -8.13
CA LEU A 54 10.81 -14.02 -8.59
C LEU A 54 10.48 -14.88 -9.82
N GLN A 55 11.44 -15.08 -10.76
CA GLN A 55 11.31 -15.98 -11.89
C GLN A 55 10.91 -17.39 -11.45
N GLY A 56 11.59 -17.90 -10.39
CA GLY A 56 11.32 -19.23 -9.84
C GLY A 56 9.90 -19.35 -9.29
N ILE A 57 9.47 -18.37 -8.48
CA ILE A 57 8.11 -18.32 -7.88
C ILE A 57 7.04 -18.22 -8.95
N LEU A 58 7.24 -17.42 -10.00
CA LEU A 58 6.29 -17.27 -11.11
C LEU A 58 6.38 -18.40 -12.14
N GLU A 59 7.13 -19.47 -11.83
CA GLU A 59 7.27 -20.70 -12.65
C GLU A 59 7.71 -20.43 -14.09
N TYR A 60 8.63 -19.47 -14.29
CA TYR A 60 9.28 -19.28 -15.58
C TYR A 60 10.58 -20.09 -15.64
N SER A 61 10.60 -21.17 -16.44
CA SER A 61 11.79 -22.03 -16.63
C SER A 61 12.93 -21.27 -17.32
N GLU A 62 12.62 -20.40 -18.28
CA GLU A 62 13.59 -19.72 -19.11
C GLU A 62 13.68 -18.23 -18.76
N TRP A 63 14.89 -17.76 -18.39
CA TRP A 63 15.16 -16.34 -18.13
C TRP A 63 14.73 -15.42 -19.28
N ARG A 64 15.02 -15.84 -20.51
CA ARG A 64 14.66 -15.08 -21.71
C ARG A 64 13.15 -14.79 -21.81
N ASN A 65 12.32 -15.73 -21.41
CA ASN A 65 10.87 -15.57 -21.43
C ASN A 65 10.39 -14.67 -20.29
N PHE A 66 10.99 -14.83 -19.12
CA PHE A 66 10.69 -13.97 -17.97
C PHE A 66 11.16 -12.53 -18.21
N TYR A 67 12.34 -12.34 -18.78
CA TYR A 67 12.86 -11.02 -19.12
C TYR A 67 11.93 -10.22 -20.06
N LYS A 68 11.23 -10.88 -21.00
CA LYS A 68 10.21 -10.22 -21.83
C LYS A 68 9.05 -9.67 -21.01
N ILE A 69 8.70 -10.31 -19.89
CA ILE A 69 7.65 -9.81 -19.01
C ILE A 69 8.19 -8.61 -18.23
N ILE A 70 9.44 -8.67 -17.78
CA ILE A 70 10.11 -7.52 -17.13
C ILE A 70 10.12 -6.31 -18.07
N GLU A 71 10.46 -6.49 -19.35
CA GLU A 71 10.43 -5.38 -20.32
C GLU A 71 9.03 -4.78 -20.50
N LYS A 72 7.97 -5.61 -20.53
CA LYS A 72 6.60 -5.12 -20.55
C LYS A 72 6.28 -4.32 -19.26
N ALA A 73 6.73 -4.80 -18.11
CA ALA A 73 6.54 -4.12 -16.84
C ALA A 73 7.30 -2.79 -16.80
N LYS A 74 8.54 -2.72 -17.31
CA LYS A 74 9.30 -1.47 -17.46
C LYS A 74 8.57 -0.46 -18.35
N ASN A 75 8.03 -0.90 -19.48
CA ASN A 75 7.24 -0.04 -20.38
C ASN A 75 5.96 0.47 -19.69
N ALA A 76 5.28 -0.38 -18.91
CA ALA A 76 4.10 0.03 -18.15
C ALA A 76 4.47 1.04 -17.03
N CYS A 77 5.60 0.85 -16.37
CA CYS A 77 6.16 1.77 -15.38
C CYS A 77 6.41 3.15 -15.98
N GLU A 78 7.10 3.22 -17.13
CA GLU A 78 7.39 4.45 -17.84
C GLU A 78 6.11 5.15 -18.32
N ALA A 79 5.18 4.40 -18.90
CA ALA A 79 3.89 4.93 -19.38
C ALA A 79 3.01 5.49 -18.24
N SER A 80 3.17 4.99 -17.01
CA SER A 80 2.48 5.51 -15.81
C SER A 80 3.20 6.68 -15.14
N GLY A 81 4.31 7.16 -15.71
CA GLY A 81 5.07 8.32 -15.21
C GLY A 81 6.01 8.01 -14.04
N HIS A 82 6.26 6.74 -13.73
CA HIS A 82 7.23 6.34 -12.72
C HIS A 82 8.64 6.21 -13.31
N MET A 83 9.65 6.46 -12.47
CA MET A 83 11.04 6.32 -12.88
C MET A 83 11.46 4.85 -12.91
N VAL A 84 11.71 4.30 -14.10
CA VAL A 84 12.08 2.88 -14.28
C VAL A 84 13.35 2.53 -13.49
N GLN A 85 14.33 3.45 -13.41
CA GLN A 85 15.62 3.23 -12.74
C GLN A 85 15.50 3.09 -11.21
N SER A 86 14.44 3.63 -10.59
CA SER A 86 14.18 3.44 -9.15
C SER A 86 13.46 2.15 -8.85
N GLU A 87 12.69 1.63 -9.82
CA GLU A 87 11.87 0.44 -9.66
C GLU A 87 12.56 -0.84 -10.11
N PHE A 88 13.46 -0.73 -11.11
CA PHE A 88 14.19 -1.84 -11.74
C PHE A 88 15.67 -1.49 -11.82
N VAL A 89 16.47 -2.02 -10.89
CA VAL A 89 17.91 -1.74 -10.82
C VAL A 89 18.68 -2.94 -11.35
N ASP A 90 19.36 -2.77 -12.49
CA ASP A 90 20.21 -3.83 -13.07
C ASP A 90 21.46 -4.03 -12.22
N ILE A 91 21.74 -5.26 -11.83
CA ILE A 91 22.90 -5.66 -11.02
C ILE A 91 23.64 -6.85 -11.63
N ASN A 92 24.89 -7.04 -11.19
CA ASN A 92 25.66 -8.25 -11.43
C ASN A 92 25.81 -9.02 -10.12
N LYS A 93 25.25 -10.22 -10.04
CA LYS A 93 25.32 -11.11 -8.87
C LYS A 93 26.37 -12.20 -9.13
N LEU A 94 27.26 -12.43 -8.16
CA LEU A 94 28.20 -13.55 -8.20
C LEU A 94 27.48 -14.79 -7.67
N VAL A 95 27.51 -15.86 -8.45
CA VAL A 95 26.94 -17.15 -8.06
C VAL A 95 28.06 -18.22 -8.10
N ASP A 96 28.06 -19.08 -7.10
CA ASP A 96 29.00 -20.23 -7.05
C ASP A 96 28.54 -21.29 -8.06
N VAL A 97 29.42 -21.65 -8.96
CA VAL A 97 29.20 -22.70 -9.97
C VAL A 97 29.90 -24.01 -9.67
N GLY A 98 30.40 -24.18 -8.44
CA GLY A 98 31.15 -25.32 -7.99
C GLY A 98 32.68 -25.16 -8.15
N ALA A 99 33.45 -26.01 -7.49
CA ALA A 99 34.94 -26.00 -7.52
C ALA A 99 35.58 -24.64 -7.17
N ASN A 100 35.00 -23.86 -6.23
CA ASN A 100 35.46 -22.52 -5.86
C ASN A 100 35.47 -21.49 -7.01
N LEU A 101 34.70 -21.75 -8.08
CA LEU A 101 34.54 -20.83 -9.20
C LEU A 101 33.25 -20.01 -9.01
N GLN A 102 33.41 -18.69 -9.11
CA GLN A 102 32.27 -17.76 -9.10
C GLN A 102 32.04 -17.24 -10.51
N ARG A 103 30.78 -17.20 -10.91
CA ARG A 103 30.35 -16.63 -12.18
C ARG A 103 29.48 -15.40 -11.92
N SER A 104 29.77 -14.31 -12.62
CA SER A 104 28.90 -13.16 -12.65
C SER A 104 27.69 -13.45 -13.55
N ILE A 105 26.49 -13.27 -13.00
CA ILE A 105 25.23 -13.31 -13.75
C ILE A 105 24.50 -11.98 -13.62
N GLN A 106 23.85 -11.57 -14.68
CA GLN A 106 22.95 -10.43 -14.63
C GLN A 106 21.69 -10.78 -13.85
N ASP A 107 21.30 -9.90 -12.94
CA ASP A 107 20.05 -9.93 -12.21
C ASP A 107 19.46 -8.51 -12.13
N ILE A 108 18.26 -8.37 -11.62
CA ILE A 108 17.58 -7.09 -11.45
C ILE A 108 17.03 -7.04 -10.04
N VAL A 109 17.33 -5.97 -9.32
CA VAL A 109 16.66 -5.63 -8.06
C VAL A 109 15.34 -4.95 -8.40
N LEU A 110 14.28 -5.44 -7.81
CA LEU A 110 12.90 -5.01 -8.05
C LEU A 110 12.32 -4.39 -6.79
N SER A 111 11.66 -3.26 -6.93
CA SER A 111 10.81 -2.73 -5.88
C SER A 111 9.52 -3.56 -5.74
N ARG A 112 8.74 -3.31 -4.70
CA ARG A 112 7.40 -3.90 -4.56
C ARG A 112 6.50 -3.53 -5.75
N TYR A 113 6.56 -2.29 -6.23
CA TYR A 113 5.80 -1.84 -7.38
C TYR A 113 6.21 -2.54 -8.67
N ALA A 114 7.53 -2.74 -8.89
CA ALA A 114 8.03 -3.52 -10.03
C ALA A 114 7.51 -4.96 -10.02
N CYS A 115 7.48 -5.62 -8.85
CA CYS A 115 6.91 -6.97 -8.70
C CYS A 115 5.42 -7.00 -9.08
N TYR A 116 4.65 -5.98 -8.72
CA TYR A 116 3.25 -5.85 -9.10
C TYR A 116 3.09 -5.75 -10.61
N LEU A 117 3.86 -4.87 -11.26
CA LEU A 117 3.82 -4.71 -12.70
C LEU A 117 4.21 -5.99 -13.44
N ILE A 118 5.21 -6.73 -12.94
CA ILE A 118 5.61 -8.03 -13.51
C ILE A 118 4.47 -9.04 -13.40
N ALA A 119 3.84 -9.17 -12.23
CA ALA A 119 2.72 -10.08 -12.04
C ALA A 119 1.51 -9.71 -12.93
N MET A 120 1.19 -8.41 -13.05
CA MET A 120 0.09 -7.93 -13.90
C MET A 120 0.35 -8.15 -15.40
N ASN A 121 1.60 -8.15 -15.84
CA ASN A 121 1.98 -8.41 -17.24
C ASN A 121 2.30 -9.89 -17.52
N GLY A 122 2.24 -10.75 -16.50
CA GLY A 122 2.41 -12.20 -16.62
C GLY A 122 1.25 -12.88 -17.32
N ASP A 123 1.43 -14.15 -17.71
CA ASP A 123 0.39 -14.94 -18.37
C ASP A 123 -0.63 -15.44 -17.32
N PRO A 124 -1.88 -14.92 -17.31
CA PRO A 124 -2.89 -15.29 -16.31
C PRO A 124 -3.38 -16.73 -16.42
N ARG A 125 -3.00 -17.46 -17.48
CA ARG A 125 -3.29 -18.92 -17.62
C ARG A 125 -2.42 -19.74 -16.67
N LYS A 126 -1.34 -19.19 -16.16
CA LYS A 126 -0.56 -19.80 -15.09
C LYS A 126 -1.24 -19.53 -13.76
N GLU A 127 -1.53 -20.58 -13.02
CA GLU A 127 -2.22 -20.49 -11.72
C GLU A 127 -1.47 -19.55 -10.75
N VAL A 128 -0.15 -19.67 -10.68
CA VAL A 128 0.68 -18.82 -9.82
C VAL A 128 0.59 -17.34 -10.19
N ILE A 129 0.47 -17.01 -11.47
CA ILE A 129 0.28 -15.61 -11.92
C ILE A 129 -1.12 -15.12 -11.54
N ALA A 130 -2.16 -15.93 -11.77
CA ALA A 130 -3.52 -15.56 -11.36
C ALA A 130 -3.64 -15.34 -9.85
N LEU A 131 -3.01 -16.21 -9.04
CA LEU A 131 -2.93 -16.05 -7.59
C LEU A 131 -2.16 -14.78 -7.19
N ALA A 132 -1.04 -14.48 -7.86
CA ALA A 132 -0.28 -13.26 -7.63
C ALA A 132 -1.11 -12.00 -7.93
N GLN A 133 -1.80 -11.95 -9.06
CA GLN A 133 -2.67 -10.85 -9.44
C GLN A 133 -3.78 -10.64 -8.40
N THR A 134 -4.43 -11.72 -7.97
CA THR A 134 -5.45 -11.68 -6.92
C THR A 134 -4.89 -11.18 -5.59
N TYR A 135 -3.72 -11.69 -5.18
CA TYR A 135 -3.04 -11.25 -3.96
C TYR A 135 -2.79 -9.74 -3.97
N PHE A 136 -2.26 -9.21 -5.07
CA PHE A 136 -1.97 -7.79 -5.18
C PHE A 136 -3.24 -6.93 -5.21
N ALA A 137 -4.28 -7.36 -5.92
CA ALA A 137 -5.57 -6.68 -5.93
C ALA A 137 -6.18 -6.57 -4.52
N VAL A 138 -6.17 -7.68 -3.76
CA VAL A 138 -6.68 -7.72 -2.38
C VAL A 138 -5.84 -6.84 -1.44
N LYS A 139 -4.50 -6.87 -1.57
CA LYS A 139 -3.60 -6.04 -0.75
C LYS A 139 -3.80 -4.55 -1.01
N THR A 140 -3.93 -4.15 -2.28
CA THR A 140 -4.19 -2.75 -2.66
C THR A 140 -5.52 -2.29 -2.09
N HIS A 141 -6.59 -3.07 -2.29
CA HIS A 141 -7.91 -2.74 -1.75
C HIS A 141 -7.90 -2.60 -0.22
N LYS A 142 -7.23 -3.52 0.48
CA LYS A 142 -7.09 -3.45 1.94
C LYS A 142 -6.32 -2.20 2.38
N GLN A 143 -5.29 -1.80 1.65
CA GLN A 143 -4.53 -0.58 1.92
C GLN A 143 -5.40 0.67 1.75
N GLU A 144 -6.16 0.76 0.65
CA GLU A 144 -7.11 1.84 0.40
C GLU A 144 -8.14 1.97 1.53
N GLN A 145 -8.70 0.84 1.99
CA GLN A 145 -9.64 0.82 3.11
C GLN A 145 -9.00 1.34 4.42
N LEU A 146 -7.77 0.96 4.71
CA LEU A 146 -7.05 1.44 5.89
C LEU A 146 -6.76 2.94 5.81
N GLU A 147 -6.44 3.47 4.65
CA GLU A 147 -6.21 4.89 4.44
C GLU A 147 -7.50 5.70 4.64
N LEU A 148 -8.62 5.25 4.07
CA LEU A 148 -9.93 5.85 4.29
C LEU A 148 -10.33 5.87 5.77
N GLN A 149 -10.12 4.76 6.49
CA GLN A 149 -10.38 4.68 7.92
C GLN A 149 -9.51 5.65 8.74
N LYS A 150 -8.24 5.81 8.38
CA LYS A 150 -7.35 6.79 9.02
C LYS A 150 -7.81 8.22 8.79
N GLU A 151 -8.21 8.56 7.55
CA GLU A 151 -8.75 9.89 7.24
C GLU A 151 -10.02 10.18 8.01
N ASP A 152 -10.95 9.23 8.09
CA ASP A 152 -12.20 9.41 8.83
C ASP A 152 -11.95 9.55 10.33
N SER A 153 -11.02 8.77 10.89
CA SER A 153 -10.61 8.88 12.28
C SER A 153 -10.01 10.26 12.58
N LEU A 154 -9.14 10.76 11.71
CA LEU A 154 -8.55 12.09 11.82
C LEU A 154 -9.61 13.19 11.73
N ARG A 155 -10.56 13.07 10.80
CA ARG A 155 -11.69 14.02 10.68
C ARG A 155 -12.54 14.06 11.94
N LEU A 156 -12.81 12.89 12.55
CA LEU A 156 -13.56 12.81 13.81
C LEU A 156 -12.78 13.44 14.96
N GLN A 157 -11.48 13.20 15.04
CA GLN A 157 -10.62 13.80 16.05
C GLN A 157 -10.60 15.33 15.92
N ILE A 158 -10.37 15.86 14.72
CA ILE A 158 -10.40 17.31 14.47
C ILE A 158 -11.74 17.92 14.88
N ARG A 159 -12.87 17.26 14.57
CA ARG A 159 -14.20 17.74 14.99
C ARG A 159 -14.34 17.78 16.50
N GLN A 160 -13.82 16.79 17.20
CA GLN A 160 -13.84 16.75 18.66
C GLN A 160 -12.98 17.85 19.25
N ASP A 161 -11.76 18.04 18.74
CA ASP A 161 -10.84 19.10 19.16
C ASP A 161 -11.46 20.50 18.97
N ILE A 162 -12.08 20.73 17.81
CA ILE A 162 -12.81 21.99 17.52
C ILE A 162 -13.95 22.20 18.53
N LYS A 163 -14.70 21.15 18.85
CA LYS A 163 -15.79 21.23 19.82
C LYS A 163 -15.26 21.61 21.22
N GLU A 164 -14.20 20.97 21.68
CA GLU A 164 -13.58 21.25 22.97
C GLU A 164 -13.01 22.67 23.04
N HIS A 165 -12.32 23.11 21.98
CA HIS A 165 -11.83 24.48 21.88
C HIS A 165 -12.96 25.51 21.89
N ASN A 166 -14.08 25.24 21.19
CA ASN A 166 -15.23 26.13 21.18
C ASN A 166 -15.89 26.23 22.57
N ILE A 167 -15.96 25.11 23.32
CA ILE A 167 -16.46 25.12 24.71
C ILE A 167 -15.55 25.98 25.58
N SER A 168 -14.24 25.73 25.53
CA SER A 168 -13.25 26.49 26.30
C SER A 168 -13.27 27.99 25.97
N LEU A 169 -13.42 28.31 24.67
CA LEU A 169 -13.56 29.70 24.21
C LEU A 169 -14.84 30.36 24.74
N ALA A 170 -15.96 29.63 24.77
CA ALA A 170 -17.22 30.12 25.31
C ALA A 170 -17.11 30.36 26.84
N GLU A 171 -16.45 29.50 27.57
CA GLU A 171 -16.20 29.66 29.00
C GLU A 171 -15.33 30.91 29.30
N ALA A 172 -14.24 31.08 28.52
CA ALA A 172 -13.38 32.24 28.63
C ALA A 172 -14.12 33.55 28.31
N ALA A 173 -14.95 33.57 27.26
CA ALA A 173 -15.78 34.71 26.91
C ALA A 173 -16.79 35.06 28.01
N ASN A 174 -17.40 34.06 28.63
CA ASN A 174 -18.36 34.26 29.74
C ASN A 174 -17.62 34.84 30.99
N GLN A 175 -16.43 34.34 31.32
CA GLN A 175 -15.61 34.89 32.40
C GLN A 175 -15.19 36.34 32.12
N ALA A 176 -14.96 36.69 30.85
CA ALA A 176 -14.64 38.07 30.45
C ALA A 176 -15.89 39.01 30.44
N GLY A 177 -17.07 38.47 30.76
CA GLY A 177 -18.31 39.27 30.89
C GLY A 177 -19.26 39.23 29.66
N ILE A 178 -18.94 38.41 28.65
CA ILE A 178 -19.83 38.21 27.50
C ILE A 178 -20.90 37.18 27.89
N LYS A 179 -22.11 37.69 28.25
CA LYS A 179 -23.20 36.83 28.75
C LYS A 179 -24.35 36.68 27.75
N GLU A 180 -24.49 37.61 26.85
CA GLU A 180 -25.59 37.59 25.88
C GLU A 180 -25.22 36.80 24.63
N PRO A 181 -26.11 35.95 24.07
CA PRO A 181 -25.85 35.18 22.87
C PRO A 181 -25.44 36.04 21.66
N ARG A 182 -25.93 37.27 21.58
CA ARG A 182 -25.60 38.21 20.51
C ARG A 182 -24.15 38.68 20.61
N ASP A 183 -23.67 38.98 21.81
CA ASP A 183 -22.31 39.45 22.02
C ASP A 183 -21.28 38.31 21.77
N TYR A 184 -21.68 37.10 22.12
CA TYR A 184 -20.86 35.90 21.80
C TYR A 184 -20.76 35.67 20.30
N ALA A 185 -21.88 35.86 19.55
CA ALA A 185 -21.84 35.75 18.09
C ALA A 185 -20.94 36.82 17.43
N ILE A 186 -20.92 38.03 17.98
CA ILE A 186 -20.02 39.11 17.53
C ILE A 186 -18.58 38.73 17.83
N PHE A 187 -18.28 38.24 19.04
CA PHE A 187 -16.96 37.82 19.46
C PHE A 187 -16.41 36.71 18.56
N GLN A 188 -17.22 35.68 18.29
CA GLN A 188 -16.81 34.63 17.36
C GLN A 188 -16.53 35.15 15.95
N ASN A 189 -17.42 36.01 15.43
CA ASN A 189 -17.28 36.57 14.08
C ASN A 189 -16.01 37.44 13.95
N GLU A 190 -15.62 38.18 14.96
CA GLU A 190 -14.36 38.94 14.97
C GLU A 190 -13.15 38.00 15.01
N GLY A 191 -13.23 36.88 15.75
CA GLY A 191 -12.21 35.83 15.73
C GLY A 191 -12.03 35.23 14.31
N TYR A 192 -13.12 34.93 13.63
CA TYR A 192 -13.07 34.44 12.23
C TYR A 192 -12.48 35.48 11.28
N LYS A 193 -12.83 36.76 11.39
CA LYS A 193 -12.24 37.83 10.57
C LYS A 193 -10.73 37.93 10.78
N GLY A 194 -10.25 37.77 12.01
CA GLY A 194 -8.82 37.77 12.30
C GLY A 194 -8.08 36.59 11.66
N LEU A 195 -8.69 35.40 11.65
CA LEU A 195 -8.09 34.17 11.09
C LEU A 195 -8.14 34.14 9.55
N TYR A 196 -9.21 34.64 8.94
CA TYR A 196 -9.47 34.51 7.51
C TYR A 196 -9.36 35.82 6.73
N GLY A 197 -8.49 36.75 7.18
CA GLY A 197 -8.18 37.96 6.42
C GLY A 197 -9.35 38.92 6.21
N GLY A 198 -10.28 38.96 7.16
CA GLY A 198 -11.44 39.85 7.10
C GLY A 198 -12.75 39.21 6.65
N LEU A 199 -12.77 37.94 6.27
CA LEU A 199 -13.99 37.20 5.91
C LEU A 199 -14.72 36.75 7.17
N GLY A 200 -16.01 37.11 7.29
CA GLY A 200 -16.87 36.70 8.39
C GLY A 200 -17.59 35.37 8.12
N VAL A 201 -18.27 34.80 9.15
CA VAL A 201 -18.97 33.49 9.10
C VAL A 201 -20.05 33.38 8.00
N LYS A 202 -20.49 34.48 7.42
CA LYS A 202 -21.56 34.51 6.39
C LYS A 202 -21.07 34.88 4.99
N GLN A 203 -19.78 34.80 4.72
CA GLN A 203 -19.25 35.09 3.37
C GLN A 203 -18.58 33.91 2.75
#